data_38171e6e8f6553503569141b57621105
#
_entry.id   38171e6e8f6553503569141b57621105
#
_cell.length_a   1.000
_cell.length_b   1.000
_cell.length_c   1.000
_cell.angle_alpha   90.00
_cell.angle_beta   90.00
_cell.angle_gamma   90.00
#
_symmetry.space_group_name_H-M   'P 1'
#
loop_
_entity.id
_entity.type
_entity.pdbx_description
1 polymer ?
#
loop_
_entity_poly.entity_id
_entity_poly.type
_entity_poly.pdbx_seq_one_letter_code
_entity_poly.pdbx_strand_id
1 'polypeptide(L)'
;METEQLKQQLKKQIIEFLNLTSLTPEQIKDNQPLFGDGEGLGLDSIDSLELIVLLNREFGIVIKDPKEGRKILVDINTMVDYIEKNRTK
;
A
#
# COMPACT_ATOMS: atom_id res chain seq x y z
N MET A 1 -18.95 2.84 1.82
CA MET A 1 -18.54 2.09 3.01
C MET A 1 -17.10 2.43 3.37
N GLU A 2 -16.77 2.30 4.64
CA GLU A 2 -15.46 2.72 5.13
C GLU A 2 -14.30 2.00 4.43
N THR A 3 -14.47 0.71 4.16
CA THR A 3 -13.42 -0.07 3.50
C THR A 3 -13.13 0.46 2.10
N GLU A 4 -14.15 0.80 1.35
CA GLU A 4 -13.96 1.36 0.01
C GLU A 4 -13.31 2.74 0.07
N GLN A 5 -13.69 3.55 1.05
CA GLN A 5 -13.06 4.85 1.24
C GLN A 5 -11.59 4.70 1.60
N LEU A 6 -11.28 3.73 2.46
CA LEU A 6 -9.91 3.46 2.84
C LEU A 6 -9.07 2.99 1.65
N LYS A 7 -9.64 2.15 0.78
CA LYS A 7 -8.95 1.72 -0.44
C LYS A 7 -8.61 2.92 -1.33
N GLN A 8 -9.57 3.81 -1.55
CA GLN A 8 -9.33 4.99 -2.36
C GLN A 8 -8.29 5.90 -1.73
N GLN A 9 -8.37 6.11 -0.43
CA GLN A 9 -7.41 6.92 0.30
C GLN A 9 -6.01 6.33 0.18
N LEU A 10 -5.88 5.02 0.38
CA LEU A 10 -4.58 4.34 0.31
C LEU A 10 -3.97 4.47 -1.09
N LYS A 11 -4.78 4.28 -2.13
CA LYS A 11 -4.30 4.42 -3.49
C LYS A 11 -3.74 5.83 -3.75
N LYS A 12 -4.46 6.85 -3.30
CA LYS A 12 -4.00 8.23 -3.44
C LYS A 12 -2.71 8.47 -2.66
N GLN A 13 -2.64 7.95 -1.45
CA GLN A 13 -1.44 8.12 -0.61
C GLN A 13 -0.23 7.45 -1.23
N ILE A 14 -0.39 6.25 -1.78
CA ILE A 14 0.70 5.56 -2.46
C ILE A 14 1.21 6.37 -3.65
N ILE A 15 0.30 6.88 -4.47
CA ILE A 15 0.67 7.67 -5.63
C ILE A 15 1.43 8.92 -5.21
N GLU A 16 0.95 9.63 -4.21
CA GLU A 16 1.60 10.84 -3.73
C GLU A 16 2.94 10.54 -3.08
N PHE A 17 2.98 9.51 -2.23
CA PHE A 17 4.17 9.21 -1.46
C PHE A 17 5.31 8.71 -2.34
N LEU A 18 5.00 7.89 -3.34
CA LEU A 18 5.99 7.35 -4.27
C LEU A 18 6.14 8.22 -5.52
N ASN A 19 5.40 9.32 -5.59
CA ASN A 19 5.46 10.26 -6.72
C ASN A 19 5.15 9.58 -8.05
N LEU A 20 4.10 8.76 -8.06
CA LEU A 20 3.67 8.03 -9.26
C LEU A 20 2.71 8.88 -10.09
N THR A 21 3.23 9.99 -10.62
CA THR A 21 2.39 11.02 -11.25
C THR A 21 1.69 10.57 -12.52
N SER A 22 2.12 9.46 -13.12
CA SER A 22 1.47 8.93 -14.32
C SER A 22 0.28 8.04 -14.01
N LEU A 23 0.02 7.77 -12.72
CA LEU A 23 -1.08 6.91 -12.31
C LEU A 23 -2.18 7.71 -11.60
N THR A 24 -3.41 7.22 -11.74
CA THR A 24 -4.54 7.71 -10.97
C THR A 24 -5.05 6.58 -10.08
N PRO A 25 -5.78 6.89 -8.99
CA PRO A 25 -6.31 5.83 -8.13
C PRO A 25 -7.17 4.80 -8.87
N GLU A 26 -7.89 5.25 -9.90
CA GLU A 26 -8.74 4.35 -10.69
C GLU A 26 -7.94 3.33 -11.49
N GLN A 27 -6.68 3.62 -11.77
CA GLN A 27 -5.81 2.70 -12.51
C GLN A 27 -5.20 1.62 -11.64
N ILE A 28 -5.27 1.77 -10.32
CA ILE A 28 -4.78 0.76 -9.40
C ILE A 28 -5.93 -0.14 -9.01
N LYS A 29 -5.83 -1.42 -9.38
CA LYS A 29 -6.87 -2.39 -9.03
C LYS A 29 -6.63 -2.92 -7.62
N ASP A 30 -7.71 -3.28 -6.92
CA ASP A 30 -7.64 -3.74 -5.55
C ASP A 30 -6.79 -5.01 -5.40
N ASN A 31 -6.84 -5.88 -6.41
CA ASN A 31 -6.13 -7.15 -6.37
C ASN A 31 -4.88 -7.16 -7.25
N GLN A 32 -4.46 -6.02 -7.74
CA GLN A 32 -3.27 -5.93 -8.58
C GLN A 32 -2.01 -6.02 -7.72
N PRO A 33 -1.04 -6.89 -8.06
CA PRO A 33 0.22 -6.95 -7.31
C PRO A 33 0.94 -5.60 -7.34
N LEU A 34 1.49 -5.22 -6.19
CA LEU A 34 2.24 -3.97 -6.11
C LEU A 34 3.67 -4.16 -6.63
N PHE A 35 4.23 -5.33 -6.42
CA PHE A 35 5.61 -5.63 -6.79
C PHE A 35 5.65 -6.72 -7.86
N GLY A 36 6.76 -6.80 -8.56
CA GLY A 36 6.99 -7.83 -9.55
C GLY A 36 6.83 -7.33 -10.98
N ASP A 37 7.14 -8.21 -11.91
CA ASP A 37 7.09 -7.92 -13.33
C ASP A 37 5.70 -8.14 -13.90
N GLY A 38 5.44 -7.57 -15.05
CA GLY A 38 4.20 -7.79 -15.77
C GLY A 38 3.04 -6.97 -15.24
N GLU A 39 2.06 -7.62 -14.63
CA GLU A 39 0.83 -6.96 -14.21
C GLU A 39 0.95 -6.08 -12.97
N GLY A 40 2.07 -6.17 -12.24
CA GLY A 40 2.27 -5.35 -11.06
C GLY A 40 2.56 -3.90 -11.39
N LEU A 41 2.62 -3.07 -10.35
CA LEU A 41 2.96 -1.66 -10.52
C LEU A 41 4.45 -1.44 -10.77
N GLY A 42 5.25 -2.50 -10.70
CA GLY A 42 6.68 -2.40 -10.95
C GLY A 42 7.47 -1.78 -9.82
N LEU A 43 6.93 -1.81 -8.62
CA LEU A 43 7.62 -1.26 -7.46
C LEU A 43 8.78 -2.17 -7.06
N ASP A 44 9.83 -1.58 -6.49
CA ASP A 44 11.00 -2.33 -6.07
C ASP A 44 11.15 -2.33 -4.53
N SER A 45 12.25 -2.89 -4.05
CA SER A 45 12.46 -3.03 -2.61
C SER A 45 12.60 -1.68 -1.90
N ILE A 46 13.06 -0.64 -2.60
CA ILE A 46 13.12 0.70 -2.03
C ILE A 46 11.72 1.23 -1.82
N ASP A 47 10.83 1.00 -2.80
CA ASP A 47 9.45 1.42 -2.69
C ASP A 47 8.74 0.72 -1.52
N SER A 48 9.10 -0.55 -1.23
CA SER A 48 8.50 -1.24 -0.09
C SER A 48 8.86 -0.59 1.23
N LEU A 49 10.10 -0.09 1.37
CA LEU A 49 10.51 0.64 2.56
C LEU A 49 9.71 1.93 2.71
N GLU A 50 9.48 2.63 1.59
CA GLU A 50 8.67 3.84 1.59
C GLU A 50 7.24 3.55 2.03
N LEU A 51 6.66 2.44 1.56
CA LEU A 51 5.30 2.08 1.93
C LEU A 51 5.20 1.70 3.41
N ILE A 52 6.24 1.08 3.97
CA ILE A 52 6.28 0.79 5.40
C ILE A 52 6.27 2.10 6.20
N VAL A 53 7.03 3.09 5.76
CA VAL A 53 7.03 4.41 6.39
C VAL A 53 5.65 5.05 6.28
N LEU A 54 5.01 4.94 5.12
CA LEU A 54 3.66 5.47 4.91
C LEU A 54 2.67 4.87 5.91
N LEU A 55 2.69 3.56 6.07
CA LEU A 55 1.79 2.88 7.01
C LEU A 55 2.03 3.34 8.44
N ASN A 56 3.29 3.56 8.82
CA ASN A 56 3.62 4.04 10.15
C ASN A 56 3.09 5.46 10.37
N ARG A 57 3.34 6.35 9.43
CA ARG A 57 2.98 7.76 9.56
C ARG A 57 1.48 7.99 9.53
N GLU A 58 0.78 7.32 8.62
CA GLU A 58 -0.63 7.60 8.38
C GLU A 58 -1.56 6.74 9.24
N PHE A 59 -1.15 5.54 9.60
CA PHE A 59 -2.02 4.61 10.30
C PHE A 59 -1.45 4.10 11.63
N GLY A 60 -0.25 4.53 11.98
CA GLY A 60 0.38 4.11 13.24
C GLY A 60 0.79 2.66 13.27
N ILE A 61 0.97 2.04 12.10
CA ILE A 61 1.33 0.64 11.99
C ILE A 61 2.85 0.51 11.96
N VAL A 62 3.40 -0.34 12.85
CA VAL A 62 4.84 -0.59 12.91
C VAL A 62 5.12 -1.98 12.35
N ILE A 63 5.92 -2.06 11.30
CA ILE A 63 6.36 -3.31 10.71
C ILE A 63 7.83 -3.46 11.05
N LYS A 64 8.15 -4.39 11.94
CA LYS A 64 9.52 -4.56 12.43
C LYS A 64 10.37 -5.47 11.56
N ASP A 65 9.73 -6.41 10.86
CA ASP A 65 10.41 -7.41 10.04
C ASP A 65 10.10 -7.17 8.58
N PRO A 66 11.11 -6.99 7.70
CA PRO A 66 10.87 -6.83 6.27
C PRO A 66 10.07 -7.98 5.65
N LYS A 67 10.18 -9.18 6.22
CA LYS A 67 9.41 -10.33 5.74
C LYS A 67 7.91 -10.12 5.96
N GLU A 68 7.54 -9.51 7.09
CA GLU A 68 6.14 -9.17 7.34
C GLU A 68 5.65 -8.15 6.32
N GLY A 69 6.49 -7.17 6.01
CA GLY A 69 6.16 -6.17 5.00
C GLY A 69 5.80 -6.80 3.66
N ARG A 70 6.57 -7.80 3.24
CA ARG A 70 6.30 -8.48 1.97
C ARG A 70 4.96 -9.20 1.96
N LYS A 71 4.51 -9.71 3.10
CA LYS A 71 3.21 -10.36 3.20
C LYS A 71 2.06 -9.36 3.19
N ILE A 72 2.29 -8.16 3.69
CA ILE A 72 1.28 -7.11 3.78
C ILE A 72 1.18 -6.33 2.46
N LEU A 73 2.32 -6.03 1.84
CA LEU A 73 2.40 -5.18 0.66
C LEU A 73 2.22 -5.98 -0.63
N VAL A 74 1.23 -6.88 -0.65
CA VAL A 74 0.93 -7.70 -1.81
C VAL A 74 0.04 -6.95 -2.79
N ASP A 75 -1.08 -6.46 -2.31
CA ASP A 75 -2.03 -5.68 -3.10
C ASP A 75 -2.83 -4.76 -2.17
N ILE A 76 -3.70 -3.96 -2.74
CA ILE A 76 -4.50 -3.02 -1.97
C ILE A 76 -5.42 -3.75 -0.99
N ASN A 77 -6.05 -4.84 -1.42
CA ASN A 77 -6.92 -5.63 -0.54
C ASN A 77 -6.19 -6.11 0.70
N THR A 78 -5.00 -6.66 0.53
CA THR A 78 -4.21 -7.18 1.64
C THR A 78 -3.78 -6.05 2.58
N MET A 79 -3.34 -4.93 2.02
CA MET A 79 -2.93 -3.78 2.82
C MET A 79 -4.09 -3.22 3.63
N VAL A 80 -5.25 -3.05 3.00
CA VAL A 80 -6.42 -2.50 3.69
C VAL A 80 -6.87 -3.42 4.82
N ASP A 81 -6.89 -4.73 4.57
CA ASP A 81 -7.25 -5.70 5.60
C ASP A 81 -6.32 -5.59 6.81
N TYR A 82 -5.02 -5.50 6.58
CA TYR A 82 -4.04 -5.35 7.64
C TYR A 82 -4.21 -4.01 8.38
N ILE A 83 -4.44 -2.94 7.63
CA ILE A 83 -4.64 -1.62 8.23
C ILE A 83 -5.84 -1.62 9.16
N GLU A 84 -6.97 -2.15 8.70
CA GLU A 84 -8.19 -2.18 9.51
C GLU A 84 -8.02 -2.95 10.81
N LYS A 85 -7.22 -4.00 10.79
CA LYS A 85 -6.99 -4.83 11.97
C LYS A 85 -5.96 -4.25 12.93
N ASN A 86 -5.05 -3.41 12.45
CA ASN A 86 -3.88 -3.03 13.22
C ASN A 86 -3.68 -1.53 13.40
N ARG A 87 -4.48 -0.70 12.79
CA ARG A 87 -4.28 0.75 12.84
C ARG A 87 -4.47 1.30 14.25
N THR A 88 -3.63 2.27 14.63
CA THR A 88 -3.75 3.00 15.89
C THR A 88 -4.12 4.46 15.68
N LYS A 89 -4.17 4.88 14.44
CA LYS A 89 -4.58 6.25 14.09
C LYS A 89 -5.83 6.24 13.22
#